data_aac8985f2c405471ddf706350b7b9374
#
_entry.id   aac8985f2c405471ddf706350b7b9374
#
_cell.length_a   1.000
_cell.length_b   1.000
_cell.length_c   1.000
_cell.angle_alpha   90.00
_cell.angle_beta   90.00
_cell.angle_gamma   90.00
#
_symmetry.space_group_name_H-M   'P 1'
#
loop_
_entity.id
_entity.type
_entity.pdbx_description
1 polymer ?
#
loop_
_entity_poly.entity_id
_entity_poly.type
_entity_poly.pdbx_seq_one_letter_code
_entity_poly.pdbx_strand_id
1 'polypeptide(L)'
;MSGAENRGRESWVLLQVGNRRFALSAQSVMELAPPVRLHHFPQTSKLIAGVIVRRGRIVPVYDVAPILTGRESSVHRFYLIALRTSGKNQEASAIPVNGECELTTAEMLPSPADSPSYFAGKLEIQGEDISVLDLEKLVGVSQTPANEPRRTEGLR
;
A
#
# COMPACT_ATOMS: atom_id res chain seq x y z
N MET A 1 29.21 7.21 -15.81
CA MET A 1 28.08 6.46 -15.44
C MET A 1 27.23 6.15 -16.62
N SER A 2 26.74 5.07 -16.69
CA SER A 2 25.92 4.77 -17.81
C SER A 2 24.56 4.35 -17.33
N GLY A 3 23.57 4.60 -18.13
CA GLY A 3 22.24 4.19 -17.79
C GLY A 3 22.13 2.69 -17.72
N ALA A 4 23.00 1.99 -18.40
CA ALA A 4 22.92 0.55 -18.36
C ALA A 4 23.27 0.00 -17.00
N GLU A 5 24.15 0.68 -16.30
CA GLU A 5 24.52 0.19 -14.99
C GLU A 5 23.40 0.32 -14.01
N ASN A 6 22.47 1.25 -14.24
CA ASN A 6 21.36 1.44 -13.33
C ASN A 6 20.08 0.83 -13.84
N ARG A 7 20.17 0.06 -14.91
CA ARG A 7 18.97 -0.35 -15.59
C ARG A 7 18.06 -1.17 -14.70
N GLY A 8 18.34 -2.00 -13.94
CA GLY A 8 17.43 -2.75 -13.12
C GLY A 8 17.24 -2.17 -11.74
N ARG A 9 17.91 -1.07 -11.42
CA ARG A 9 17.85 -0.57 -10.07
C ARG A 9 16.98 0.66 -10.00
N GLU A 10 16.05 0.66 -9.07
CA GLU A 10 15.12 1.74 -8.87
C GLU A 10 15.16 2.16 -7.43
N SER A 11 14.56 3.31 -7.16
CA SER A 11 14.44 3.81 -5.80
C SER A 11 13.13 3.32 -5.20
N TRP A 12 13.22 2.86 -3.98
CA TRP A 12 12.07 2.28 -3.28
C TRP A 12 11.93 2.91 -1.92
N VAL A 13 10.70 3.07 -1.49
CA VAL A 13 10.40 3.48 -0.13
C VAL A 13 10.03 2.22 0.63
N LEU A 14 10.77 1.95 1.70
CA LEU A 14 10.48 0.81 2.56
C LEU A 14 9.59 1.29 3.68
N LEU A 15 8.50 0.59 3.90
CA LEU A 15 7.53 0.98 4.91
C LEU A 15 7.22 -0.21 5.79
N GLN A 16 6.77 0.07 6.99
CA GLN A 16 6.45 -0.98 7.94
C GLN A 16 4.97 -0.95 8.24
N VAL A 17 4.32 -2.08 8.07
CA VAL A 17 2.91 -2.26 8.40
C VAL A 17 2.86 -3.42 9.38
N GLY A 18 2.41 -3.14 10.59
CA GLY A 18 2.52 -4.13 11.63
C GLY A 18 3.99 -4.40 11.94
N ASN A 19 4.37 -5.65 11.90
CA ASN A 19 5.77 -6.01 12.13
C ASN A 19 6.46 -6.47 10.86
N ARG A 20 5.90 -6.18 9.70
CA ARG A 20 6.49 -6.58 8.42
C ARG A 20 6.82 -5.36 7.60
N ARG A 21 7.81 -5.52 6.74
CA ARG A 21 8.26 -4.45 5.86
C ARG A 21 7.82 -4.76 4.44
N PHE A 22 7.48 -3.68 3.75
CA PHE A 22 7.06 -3.73 2.35
C PHE A 22 7.73 -2.59 1.61
N ALA A 23 7.58 -2.56 0.31
CA ALA A 23 8.20 -1.53 -0.50
C ALA A 23 7.18 -0.96 -1.48
N LEU A 24 7.33 0.33 -1.74
CA LEU A 24 6.60 1.02 -2.80
C LEU A 24 7.59 1.75 -3.67
N SER A 25 7.26 1.89 -4.95
CA SER A 25 8.10 2.67 -5.83
C SER A 25 8.20 4.10 -5.31
N ALA A 26 9.41 4.62 -5.23
CA ALA A 26 9.58 5.99 -4.74
C ALA A 26 8.87 6.99 -5.62
N GLN A 27 8.66 6.67 -6.89
CA GLN A 27 7.98 7.59 -7.78
C GLN A 27 6.52 7.78 -7.42
N SER A 28 5.91 6.82 -6.75
CA SER A 28 4.50 6.95 -6.39
C SER A 28 4.31 7.58 -5.02
N VAL A 29 5.35 7.73 -4.23
CA VAL A 29 5.21 8.23 -2.87
C VAL A 29 5.27 9.75 -2.88
N MET A 30 4.28 10.39 -2.27
CA MET A 30 4.22 11.84 -2.21
C MET A 30 4.87 12.36 -0.95
N GLU A 31 4.53 11.81 0.19
CA GLU A 31 5.09 12.29 1.45
C GLU A 31 4.77 11.31 2.56
N LEU A 32 5.49 11.43 3.64
CA LEU A 32 5.18 10.75 4.87
C LEU A 32 4.62 11.80 5.81
N ALA A 33 3.32 11.72 6.05
CA ALA A 33 2.63 12.72 6.86
C ALA A 33 2.66 12.32 8.32
N PRO A 34 2.78 13.30 9.21
CA PRO A 34 2.72 12.98 10.64
C PRO A 34 1.32 12.53 11.03
N PRO A 35 1.17 12.02 12.24
CA PRO A 35 -0.16 11.65 12.70
C PRO A 35 -1.08 12.85 12.64
N VAL A 36 -2.22 12.66 11.98
CA VAL A 36 -3.24 13.69 11.88
C VAL A 36 -4.57 13.03 12.17
N ARG A 37 -5.58 13.84 12.36
CA ARG A 37 -6.87 13.32 12.73
C ARG A 37 -7.49 12.53 11.60
N LEU A 38 -7.97 11.35 11.92
CA LEU A 38 -8.69 10.52 10.99
C LEU A 38 -10.17 10.80 11.16
N HIS A 39 -10.82 11.18 10.07
CA HIS A 39 -12.25 11.46 10.07
C HIS A 39 -12.98 10.24 9.54
N HIS A 40 -13.88 9.72 10.36
CA HIS A 40 -14.64 8.54 9.98
C HIS A 40 -15.91 8.96 9.28
N PHE A 41 -16.38 8.11 8.39
CA PHE A 41 -17.67 8.35 7.76
C PHE A 41 -18.25 7.00 7.42
N PRO A 42 -19.54 6.93 7.16
CA PRO A 42 -20.14 5.67 6.74
C PRO A 42 -19.48 5.25 5.45
N GLN A 43 -19.00 4.04 5.42
CA GLN A 43 -18.36 3.56 4.21
C GLN A 43 -18.81 2.15 3.91
N THR A 44 -18.67 1.80 2.67
CA THR A 44 -19.07 0.50 2.21
C THR A 44 -17.91 -0.46 2.05
N SER A 45 -16.69 0.02 2.24
CA SER A 45 -15.51 -0.81 2.07
C SER A 45 -14.82 -0.97 3.41
N LYS A 46 -14.45 -2.19 3.75
CA LYS A 46 -13.73 -2.41 4.98
C LYS A 46 -12.31 -1.90 4.91
N LEU A 47 -11.79 -1.69 3.71
CA LEU A 47 -10.44 -1.23 3.59
C LEU A 47 -10.30 0.25 3.94
N ILE A 48 -11.33 1.03 3.66
CA ILE A 48 -11.25 2.46 3.89
C ILE A 48 -11.56 2.74 5.34
N ALA A 49 -10.55 3.19 6.09
CA ALA A 49 -10.70 3.50 7.48
C ALA A 49 -11.34 4.88 7.70
N GLY A 50 -11.21 5.76 6.74
CA GLY A 50 -11.72 7.11 6.85
C GLY A 50 -10.95 8.00 5.92
N VAL A 51 -10.91 9.28 6.24
CA VAL A 51 -10.15 10.24 5.44
C VAL A 51 -9.33 11.12 6.37
N ILE A 52 -8.24 11.64 5.84
CA ILE A 52 -7.48 12.69 6.50
C ILE A 52 -7.50 13.91 5.59
N VAL A 53 -7.27 15.07 6.17
CA VAL A 53 -7.14 16.31 5.40
C VAL A 53 -5.68 16.67 5.39
N ARG A 54 -5.12 16.79 4.19
CA ARG A 54 -3.71 17.10 4.07
C ARG A 54 -3.53 18.14 3.00
N ARG A 55 -2.97 19.29 3.38
CA ARG A 55 -2.71 20.38 2.44
C ARG A 55 -3.96 20.79 1.69
N GLY A 56 -5.07 20.85 2.42
CA GLY A 56 -6.34 21.28 1.83
C GLY A 56 -7.04 20.23 1.01
N ARG A 57 -6.55 19.01 1.02
CA ARG A 57 -7.16 17.93 0.25
C ARG A 57 -7.65 16.84 1.17
N ILE A 58 -8.70 16.20 0.75
CA ILE A 58 -9.24 15.04 1.45
C ILE A 58 -8.59 13.80 0.85
N VAL A 59 -7.93 13.02 1.70
CA VAL A 59 -7.19 11.85 1.25
C VAL A 59 -7.78 10.63 1.95
N PRO A 60 -8.25 9.64 1.18
CA PRO A 60 -8.77 8.42 1.80
C PRO A 60 -7.65 7.62 2.43
N VAL A 61 -7.95 7.00 3.56
CA VAL A 61 -7.00 6.18 4.29
C VAL A 61 -7.40 4.73 4.13
N TYR A 62 -6.49 3.94 3.58
CA TYR A 62 -6.71 2.52 3.36
C TYR A 62 -5.96 1.75 4.43
N ASP A 63 -6.69 1.04 5.25
CA ASP A 63 -6.07 0.23 6.29
C ASP A 63 -5.75 -1.13 5.69
N VAL A 64 -4.53 -1.25 5.20
CA VAL A 64 -4.13 -2.45 4.47
C VAL A 64 -3.55 -3.52 5.40
N ALA A 65 -3.42 -3.21 6.69
CA ALA A 65 -2.80 -4.16 7.60
C ALA A 65 -3.52 -5.50 7.65
N PRO A 66 -4.85 -5.55 7.70
CA PRO A 66 -5.49 -6.88 7.73
C PRO A 66 -5.18 -7.71 6.51
N ILE A 67 -5.09 -7.08 5.34
CA ILE A 67 -4.77 -7.83 4.13
C ILE A 67 -3.32 -8.27 4.13
N LEU A 68 -2.41 -7.37 4.50
CA LEU A 68 -0.99 -7.65 4.37
C LEU A 68 -0.46 -8.54 5.49
N THR A 69 -1.00 -8.41 6.69
CA THR A 69 -0.44 -9.12 7.83
C THR A 69 -1.44 -10.05 8.49
N GLY A 70 -2.70 -10.01 8.10
CA GLY A 70 -3.72 -10.84 8.73
C GLY A 70 -4.21 -10.30 10.06
N ARG A 71 -3.75 -9.15 10.47
CA ARG A 71 -4.11 -8.58 11.75
C ARG A 71 -4.38 -7.12 11.59
N GLU A 72 -5.25 -6.60 12.42
CA GLU A 72 -5.45 -5.17 12.46
C GLU A 72 -4.26 -4.52 13.12
N SER A 73 -3.89 -3.35 12.60
CA SER A 73 -2.82 -2.60 13.20
C SER A 73 -3.43 -1.70 14.26
N SER A 74 -3.02 -1.89 15.49
CA SER A 74 -3.57 -1.09 16.58
C SER A 74 -2.81 0.22 16.75
N VAL A 75 -1.60 0.31 16.23
CA VAL A 75 -0.77 1.49 16.42
C VAL A 75 -0.15 1.85 15.09
N HIS A 76 -0.27 3.11 14.73
CA HIS A 76 0.47 3.63 13.60
C HIS A 76 0.91 5.05 13.93
N ARG A 77 2.01 5.47 13.36
CA ARG A 77 2.57 6.76 13.70
C ARG A 77 2.46 7.76 12.57
N PHE A 78 2.44 7.28 11.34
CA PHE A 78 2.49 8.16 10.19
C PHE A 78 1.54 7.65 9.14
N TYR A 79 1.22 8.53 8.21
CA TYR A 79 0.46 8.14 7.02
C TYR A 79 1.37 8.32 5.81
N LEU A 80 1.61 7.23 5.10
CA LEU A 80 2.34 7.32 3.85
C LEU A 80 1.35 7.67 2.76
N ILE A 81 1.55 8.79 2.11
CA ILE A 81 0.64 9.25 1.07
C ILE A 81 1.27 8.95 -0.27
N ALA A 82 0.56 8.20 -1.07
CA ALA A 82 1.07 7.74 -2.35
C ALA A 82 0.00 7.93 -3.41
N LEU A 83 0.45 8.08 -4.64
CA LEU A 83 -0.44 8.18 -5.78
C LEU A 83 -0.78 6.79 -6.27
N ARG A 84 -2.01 6.60 -6.65
CA ARG A 84 -2.41 5.40 -7.35
C ARG A 84 -3.20 5.81 -8.57
N THR A 85 -3.17 4.96 -9.58
CA THR A 85 -3.91 5.22 -10.78
C THR A 85 -5.32 4.67 -10.64
N SER A 86 -6.29 5.50 -10.96
CA SER A 86 -7.69 5.10 -10.96
C SER A 86 -8.25 5.50 -12.31
N GLY A 87 -8.32 4.53 -13.22
CA GLY A 87 -8.71 4.85 -14.59
C GLY A 87 -7.66 5.73 -15.23
N LYS A 88 -8.07 6.90 -15.67
CA LYS A 88 -7.16 7.84 -16.27
C LYS A 88 -6.62 8.85 -15.29
N ASN A 89 -7.04 8.79 -14.04
CA ASN A 89 -6.67 9.77 -13.05
C ASN A 89 -5.71 9.18 -12.06
N GLN A 90 -4.95 10.05 -11.42
CA GLN A 90 -4.14 9.67 -10.28
C GLN A 90 -4.75 10.24 -9.04
N GLU A 91 -4.85 9.44 -8.01
CA GLU A 91 -5.46 9.85 -6.75
C GLU A 91 -4.49 9.59 -5.62
N ALA A 92 -4.48 10.51 -4.67
CA ALA A 92 -3.68 10.33 -3.47
C ALA A 92 -4.41 9.38 -2.54
N SER A 93 -3.65 8.48 -1.94
CA SER A 93 -4.17 7.53 -0.97
C SER A 93 -3.21 7.49 0.20
N ALA A 94 -3.73 7.30 1.40
CA ALA A 94 -2.90 7.25 2.59
C ALA A 94 -2.93 5.85 3.18
N ILE A 95 -1.78 5.42 3.64
CA ILE A 95 -1.64 4.11 4.27
C ILE A 95 -1.02 4.33 5.65
N PRO A 96 -1.66 3.86 6.72
CA PRO A 96 -1.04 3.96 8.03
C PRO A 96 0.21 3.08 8.10
N VAL A 97 1.30 3.65 8.58
CA VAL A 97 2.55 2.91 8.71
C VAL A 97 3.07 3.06 10.13
N ASN A 98 3.87 2.08 10.52
CA ASN A 98 4.25 1.93 11.92
C ASN A 98 5.54 2.62 12.29
N GLY A 99 6.12 3.38 11.44
CA GLY A 99 7.36 4.05 11.78
C GLY A 99 7.82 4.85 10.61
N GLU A 100 9.06 5.25 10.68
CA GLU A 100 9.64 6.02 9.62
C GLU A 100 9.91 5.12 8.43
N CYS A 101 9.86 5.72 7.27
CA CYS A 101 10.15 5.01 6.04
C CYS A 101 11.60 5.25 5.65
N GLU A 102 12.13 4.31 4.86
CA GLU A 102 13.50 4.41 4.38
C GLU A 102 13.50 4.44 2.87
N LEU A 103 14.47 5.12 2.32
CA LEU A 103 14.66 5.17 0.88
C LEU A 103 15.85 4.29 0.53
N THR A 104 15.68 3.41 -0.44
CA THR A 104 16.76 2.52 -0.84
C THR A 104 16.70 2.32 -2.34
N THR A 105 17.77 1.78 -2.89
CA THR A 105 17.87 1.45 -4.31
C THR A 105 18.07 -0.04 -4.42
N ALA A 106 17.30 -0.68 -5.27
CA ALA A 106 17.41 -2.12 -5.46
C ALA A 106 16.75 -2.50 -6.76
N GLU A 107 17.05 -3.70 -7.20
CA GLU A 107 16.41 -4.27 -8.37
C GLU A 107 15.24 -5.12 -7.93
N MET A 108 14.09 -4.93 -8.57
CA MET A 108 12.94 -5.74 -8.25
C MET A 108 13.06 -7.11 -8.90
N LEU A 109 12.86 -8.14 -8.10
CA LEU A 109 12.91 -9.51 -8.56
C LEU A 109 11.49 -10.06 -8.61
N PRO A 110 11.26 -11.13 -9.37
CA PRO A 110 9.92 -11.70 -9.43
C PRO A 110 9.48 -12.24 -8.09
N SER A 111 8.18 -12.12 -7.83
CA SER A 111 7.59 -12.75 -6.65
C SER A 111 7.49 -14.25 -6.89
N PRO A 112 7.44 -15.03 -5.80
CA PRO A 112 7.12 -16.45 -5.95
C PRO A 112 5.81 -16.64 -6.69
N ALA A 113 5.69 -17.78 -7.37
CA ALA A 113 4.56 -18.01 -8.26
C ALA A 113 3.22 -17.99 -7.56
N ASP A 114 3.19 -18.36 -6.28
CA ASP A 114 1.92 -18.43 -5.56
C ASP A 114 1.67 -17.17 -4.74
N SER A 115 2.39 -16.10 -5.00
CA SER A 115 2.19 -14.86 -4.26
C SER A 115 0.89 -14.20 -4.66
N PRO A 116 0.28 -13.44 -3.73
CA PRO A 116 -0.90 -12.65 -4.11
C PRO A 116 -0.58 -11.67 -5.22
N SER A 117 -1.60 -11.34 -5.99
CA SER A 117 -1.40 -10.49 -7.16
C SER A 117 -1.03 -9.06 -6.78
N TYR A 118 -1.31 -8.64 -5.55
CA TYR A 118 -0.95 -7.28 -5.15
C TYR A 118 0.53 -7.16 -4.76
N PHE A 119 1.31 -8.22 -4.85
CA PHE A 119 2.76 -8.12 -4.74
C PHE A 119 3.33 -8.11 -6.15
N ALA A 120 3.88 -6.95 -6.53
CA ALA A 120 4.45 -6.80 -7.87
C ALA A 120 5.78 -7.51 -8.03
N GLY A 121 6.45 -7.79 -6.94
CA GLY A 121 7.75 -8.42 -6.96
C GLY A 121 8.32 -8.38 -5.56
N LYS A 122 9.62 -8.55 -5.46
CA LYS A 122 10.29 -8.49 -4.17
C LYS A 122 11.65 -7.83 -4.32
N LEU A 123 12.13 -7.31 -3.22
CA LEU A 123 13.50 -6.80 -3.12
C LEU A 123 14.24 -7.66 -2.13
N GLU A 124 15.52 -7.83 -2.38
CA GLU A 124 16.38 -8.49 -1.40
C GLU A 124 17.29 -7.44 -0.81
N ILE A 125 17.07 -7.11 0.47
CA ILE A 125 17.80 -6.07 1.16
C ILE A 125 18.47 -6.70 2.36
N GLN A 126 19.77 -6.76 2.34
CA GLN A 126 20.54 -7.28 3.49
C GLN A 126 20.04 -8.64 3.93
N GLY A 127 19.76 -9.50 2.98
CA GLY A 127 19.32 -10.86 3.29
C GLY A 127 17.85 -11.00 3.60
N GLU A 128 17.10 -9.93 3.56
CA GLU A 128 15.67 -9.96 3.84
C GLU A 128 14.90 -9.77 2.55
N ASP A 129 13.88 -10.60 2.34
CA ASP A 129 12.97 -10.43 1.19
C ASP A 129 11.87 -9.48 1.59
N ILE A 130 11.71 -8.41 0.82
CA ILE A 130 10.70 -7.39 1.08
C ILE A 130 9.78 -7.35 -0.11
N SER A 131 8.49 -7.59 0.12
CA SER A 131 7.51 -7.62 -0.98
C SER A 131 7.21 -6.20 -1.45
N VAL A 132 7.11 -6.05 -2.77
CA VAL A 132 6.80 -4.78 -3.40
C VAL A 132 5.29 -4.73 -3.62
N LEU A 133 4.65 -3.66 -3.16
CA LEU A 133 3.21 -3.54 -3.24
C LEU A 133 2.79 -2.88 -4.54
N ASP A 134 1.70 -3.40 -5.11
CA ASP A 134 1.00 -2.77 -6.22
C ASP A 134 -0.26 -2.16 -5.62
N LEU A 135 -0.26 -0.84 -5.46
CA LEU A 135 -1.35 -0.19 -4.76
C LEU A 135 -2.69 -0.34 -5.45
N GLU A 136 -2.70 -0.29 -6.77
CA GLU A 136 -3.96 -0.43 -7.47
C GLU A 136 -4.57 -1.78 -7.21
N LYS A 137 -3.76 -2.81 -7.26
CA LYS A 137 -4.28 -4.15 -7.02
C LYS A 137 -4.62 -4.37 -5.57
N LEU A 138 -3.85 -3.79 -4.67
CA LEU A 138 -4.12 -3.94 -3.25
C LEU A 138 -5.45 -3.28 -2.89
N VAL A 139 -5.69 -2.08 -3.38
CA VAL A 139 -6.95 -1.40 -3.13
C VAL A 139 -8.09 -2.15 -3.82
N GLY A 140 -7.83 -2.69 -4.99
CA GLY A 140 -8.85 -3.43 -5.72
C GLY A 140 -9.31 -4.69 -5.00
N VAL A 141 -8.44 -5.30 -4.21
CA VAL A 141 -8.83 -6.50 -3.50
C VAL A 141 -10.03 -6.23 -2.59
N SER A 142 -9.98 -5.11 -1.88
CA SER A 142 -11.06 -4.85 -0.96
C SER A 142 -12.30 -4.36 -1.65
N GLN A 143 -12.15 -3.76 -2.81
CA GLN A 143 -13.30 -3.29 -3.54
C GLN A 143 -13.93 -4.38 -4.37
N THR A 144 -13.27 -5.49 -4.52
CA THR A 144 -13.83 -6.59 -5.24
C THR A 144 -14.99 -7.13 -4.43
N PRO A 145 -16.15 -7.23 -5.02
CA PRO A 145 -17.29 -7.74 -4.27
C PRO A 145 -17.20 -9.25 -4.22
N ALA A 146 -16.20 -9.71 -3.56
CA ALA A 146 -15.99 -11.12 -3.48
C ALA A 146 -17.11 -11.80 -2.77
N ASN A 147 -17.81 -11.06 -1.98
CA ASN A 147 -18.88 -11.64 -1.25
C ASN A 147 -20.13 -11.79 -2.05
N GLU A 148 -20.18 -11.16 -3.23
CA GLU A 148 -21.40 -11.19 -3.90
C GLU A 148 -21.84 -12.54 -4.30
N PRO A 149 -21.00 -13.42 -4.73
CA PRO A 149 -21.51 -14.71 -5.11
C PRO A 149 -22.13 -15.40 -3.96
N ARG A 150 -21.51 -15.30 -2.84
CA ARG A 150 -22.04 -15.96 -1.73
C ARG A 150 -23.28 -15.34 -1.28
N ARG A 151 -23.33 -14.05 -1.37
CA ARG A 151 -24.46 -13.39 -0.94
C ARG A 151 -25.66 -13.83 -1.71
N THR A 152 -25.44 -14.08 -2.92
CA THR A 152 -26.53 -14.46 -3.74
C THR A 152 -27.15 -15.72 -3.29
N GLU A 153 -26.33 -16.66 -3.01
CA GLU A 153 -26.91 -17.83 -2.65
C GLU A 153 -27.52 -17.73 -1.37
N GLY A 154 -27.11 -16.83 -0.59
CA GLY A 154 -27.74 -16.67 0.66
C GLY A 154 -29.14 -16.26 0.58
N LEU A 155 -29.59 -15.85 -0.53
CA LEU A 155 -30.88 -15.36 -0.61
C LEU A 155 -31.89 -16.35 -0.68
N ARG A 156 -31.63 -17.35 -0.99
CA ARG A 156 -32.60 -18.19 -1.15
C ARG A 156 -32.98 -18.81 -0.34
#